data_85008ff3a752577b3565e410d1101a2c
#
_entry.id   85008ff3a752577b3565e410d1101a2c
#
_cell.length_a   1.000
_cell.length_b   1.000
_cell.length_c   1.000
_cell.angle_alpha   90.00
_cell.angle_beta   90.00
_cell.angle_gamma   90.00
#
_symmetry.space_group_name_H-M   'P 1'
#
loop_
_entity.id
_entity.type
_entity.pdbx_description
1 polymer ?
#
loop_
_entity_poly.entity_id
_entity_poly.type
_entity_poly.pdbx_seq_one_letter_code
_entity_poly.pdbx_strand_id
1 'polypeptide(L)'
;NRVYSFPLFSEEFCNMLVEEVFNFYGSGLPANRPNSMNRYGLILNDIGLEFLMDSLQVFLQPLGHEVFPGIGSCWDSHHSFIVRYREGEDLGLDMHTDDADVTFNICLGINFTGAELQFCGVSGSPDHRKHNFAYTHRKGWCLMHLGRQRHGADDLLTGDRMNLIMWNRSSTYRRSREYRKPAYVQEVGPPDPVCLSYTHDRDFGVFKTYPEGAGHFYGQGWCPPVDAEYSGFHAETETE
;
A
#
# COMPACT_ATOMS: atom_id res chain seq x y z
N ASN A 1 13.32 3.67 -11.02
CA ASN A 1 12.20 3.80 -10.05
C ASN A 1 11.03 4.44 -10.76
N ARG A 2 9.87 3.78 -10.72
CA ARG A 2 8.63 4.28 -11.34
C ARG A 2 7.62 4.65 -10.25
N VAL A 3 8.08 5.45 -9.29
CA VAL A 3 7.25 6.05 -8.25
C VAL A 3 7.35 7.57 -8.42
N TYR A 4 6.24 8.23 -8.51
CA TYR A 4 6.13 9.66 -8.79
C TYR A 4 5.36 10.34 -7.68
N SER A 5 5.76 11.53 -7.28
CA SER A 5 5.03 12.32 -6.29
C SER A 5 4.76 13.73 -6.81
N PHE A 6 3.56 14.22 -6.52
CA PHE A 6 3.10 15.54 -6.96
C PHE A 6 2.03 16.08 -6.01
N PRO A 7 1.88 17.41 -5.89
CA PRO A 7 0.79 18.01 -5.14
C PRO A 7 -0.53 17.76 -5.89
N LEU A 8 -1.55 17.26 -5.20
CA LEU A 8 -2.86 16.96 -5.77
C LEU A 8 -3.99 17.72 -5.08
N PHE A 9 -4.02 17.72 -3.76
CA PHE A 9 -5.07 18.34 -2.97
C PHE A 9 -4.54 19.56 -2.19
N SER A 10 -5.37 20.57 -2.05
CA SER A 10 -5.12 21.64 -1.09
C SER A 10 -5.26 21.10 0.35
N GLU A 11 -4.64 21.78 1.31
CA GLU A 11 -4.80 21.43 2.72
C GLU A 11 -6.25 21.52 3.18
N GLU A 12 -6.98 22.51 2.67
CA GLU A 12 -8.40 22.70 2.94
C GLU A 12 -9.22 21.49 2.47
N PHE A 13 -8.99 21.02 1.24
CA PHE A 13 -9.68 19.84 0.72
C PHE A 13 -9.35 18.58 1.51
N CYS A 14 -8.10 18.41 1.92
CA CYS A 14 -7.71 17.31 2.82
C CYS A 14 -8.48 17.38 4.16
N ASN A 15 -8.61 18.58 4.74
CA ASN A 15 -9.36 18.75 5.99
C ASN A 15 -10.84 18.40 5.81
N MET A 16 -11.47 18.83 4.71
CA MET A 16 -12.87 18.49 4.41
C MET A 16 -13.08 16.97 4.29
N LEU A 17 -12.20 16.27 3.60
CA LEU A 17 -12.28 14.79 3.50
C LEU A 17 -12.09 14.12 4.87
N VAL A 18 -11.15 14.59 5.67
CA VAL A 18 -10.93 14.06 7.03
C VAL A 18 -12.15 14.33 7.92
N GLU A 19 -12.74 15.51 7.84
CA GLU A 19 -13.99 15.86 8.56
C GLU A 19 -15.13 14.93 8.16
N GLU A 20 -15.30 14.65 6.86
CA GLU A 20 -16.34 13.75 6.38
C GLU A 20 -16.15 12.30 6.88
N VAL A 21 -14.91 11.82 6.93
CA VAL A 21 -14.58 10.52 7.54
C VAL A 21 -14.98 10.50 9.02
N PHE A 22 -14.67 11.54 9.78
CA PHE A 22 -15.05 11.62 11.19
C PHE A 22 -16.56 11.76 11.39
N ASN A 23 -17.26 12.50 10.53
CA ASN A 23 -18.73 12.60 10.54
C ASN A 23 -19.35 11.22 10.33
N PHE A 24 -18.82 10.45 9.39
CA PHE A 24 -19.29 9.08 9.18
C PHE A 24 -19.06 8.20 10.41
N TYR A 25 -17.87 8.22 11.01
CA TYR A 25 -17.62 7.47 12.25
C TYR A 25 -18.54 7.93 13.39
N GLY A 26 -18.80 9.22 13.49
CA GLY A 26 -19.74 9.78 14.48
C GLY A 26 -21.21 9.40 14.26
N SER A 27 -21.58 8.97 13.06
CA SER A 27 -22.94 8.53 12.73
C SER A 27 -23.34 7.18 13.36
N GLY A 28 -22.34 6.38 13.77
CA GLY A 28 -22.55 5.03 14.29
C GLY A 28 -22.93 4.01 13.22
N LEU A 29 -22.92 4.35 11.94
CA LEU A 29 -23.12 3.41 10.86
C LEU A 29 -21.91 2.44 10.75
N PRO A 30 -22.15 1.19 10.34
CA PRO A 30 -21.06 0.22 10.20
C PRO A 30 -20.13 0.60 9.06
N ALA A 31 -18.82 0.57 9.31
CA ALA A 31 -17.78 0.71 8.29
C ALA A 31 -17.32 -0.67 7.83
N ASN A 32 -17.17 -0.83 6.51
CA ASN A 32 -16.49 -1.99 5.97
C ASN A 32 -14.96 -1.77 6.04
N ARG A 33 -14.20 -2.86 6.21
CA ARG A 33 -12.75 -2.81 6.14
C ARG A 33 -12.31 -2.29 4.77
N PRO A 34 -11.29 -1.42 4.72
CA PRO A 34 -10.83 -0.84 3.46
C PRO A 34 -10.29 -1.89 2.48
N ASN A 35 -9.60 -2.90 3.00
CA ASN A 35 -9.05 -4.01 2.22
C ASN A 35 -8.73 -5.22 3.14
N SER A 36 -8.11 -6.27 2.61
CA SER A 36 -7.78 -7.48 3.38
C SER A 36 -6.61 -7.28 4.36
N MET A 37 -5.80 -6.23 4.18
CA MET A 37 -4.58 -5.99 4.95
C MET A 37 -4.80 -4.98 6.08
N ASN A 38 -5.50 -3.89 5.83
CA ASN A 38 -5.81 -2.86 6.83
C ASN A 38 -7.11 -3.20 7.58
N ARG A 39 -7.11 -2.98 8.88
CA ARG A 39 -8.30 -3.15 9.74
C ARG A 39 -9.07 -1.86 9.90
N TYR A 40 -8.38 -0.73 9.90
CA TYR A 40 -8.93 0.58 10.21
C TYR A 40 -8.92 1.49 8.98
N GLY A 41 -10.03 2.14 8.77
CA GLY A 41 -10.33 2.95 7.61
C GLY A 41 -11.75 2.70 7.12
N LEU A 42 -12.06 3.14 5.92
CA LEU A 42 -13.39 2.94 5.32
C LEU A 42 -13.31 2.97 3.79
N ILE A 43 -14.31 2.40 3.15
CA ILE A 43 -14.47 2.42 1.70
C ILE A 43 -15.26 3.68 1.33
N LEU A 44 -14.73 4.49 0.40
CA LEU A 44 -15.35 5.78 0.06
C LEU A 44 -16.69 5.63 -0.65
N ASN A 45 -16.90 4.54 -1.39
CA ASN A 45 -18.19 4.25 -2.01
C ASN A 45 -19.28 4.01 -0.94
N ASP A 46 -18.93 3.41 0.19
CA ASP A 46 -19.90 3.13 1.28
C ASP A 46 -20.43 4.41 1.95
N ILE A 47 -19.70 5.52 1.81
CA ILE A 47 -20.10 6.83 2.35
C ILE A 47 -20.59 7.81 1.27
N GLY A 48 -20.89 7.30 0.06
CA GLY A 48 -21.49 8.10 -1.02
C GLY A 48 -20.48 8.96 -1.81
N LEU A 49 -19.17 8.74 -1.65
CA LEU A 49 -18.13 9.50 -2.37
C LEU A 49 -17.66 8.82 -3.67
N GLU A 50 -18.38 7.82 -4.18
CA GLU A 50 -18.06 7.13 -5.45
C GLU A 50 -17.95 8.12 -6.60
N PHE A 51 -18.94 9.01 -6.76
CA PHE A 51 -18.93 10.01 -7.85
C PHE A 51 -17.68 10.92 -7.82
N LEU A 52 -17.23 11.29 -6.63
CA LEU A 52 -16.01 12.08 -6.48
C LEU A 52 -14.77 11.28 -6.93
N MET A 53 -14.73 10.01 -6.59
CA MET A 53 -13.61 9.12 -6.96
C MET A 53 -13.62 8.81 -8.45
N ASP A 54 -14.78 8.59 -9.06
CA ASP A 54 -14.92 8.46 -10.52
C ASP A 54 -14.37 9.69 -11.24
N SER A 55 -14.74 10.88 -10.77
CA SER A 55 -14.26 12.15 -11.33
C SER A 55 -12.76 12.31 -11.20
N LEU A 56 -12.22 11.93 -10.05
CA LEU A 56 -10.77 11.95 -9.79
C LEU A 56 -10.03 10.95 -10.70
N GLN A 57 -10.58 9.76 -10.90
CA GLN A 57 -10.00 8.76 -11.80
C GLN A 57 -9.88 9.31 -13.22
N VAL A 58 -10.96 9.90 -13.74
CA VAL A 58 -10.96 10.53 -15.09
C VAL A 58 -9.93 11.65 -15.17
N PHE A 59 -9.83 12.48 -14.14
CA PHE A 59 -8.86 13.58 -14.09
C PHE A 59 -7.41 13.07 -14.09
N LEU A 60 -7.12 11.98 -13.39
CA LEU A 60 -5.77 11.43 -13.26
C LEU A 60 -5.37 10.49 -14.40
N GLN A 61 -6.32 10.02 -15.21
CA GLN A 61 -6.06 9.07 -16.29
C GLN A 61 -5.03 9.55 -17.32
N PRO A 62 -5.02 10.82 -17.78
CA PRO A 62 -3.99 11.31 -18.70
C PRO A 62 -2.59 11.20 -18.14
N LEU A 63 -2.41 11.45 -16.84
CA LEU A 63 -1.13 11.29 -16.17
C LEU A 63 -0.70 9.82 -16.14
N GLY A 64 -1.63 8.91 -15.82
CA GLY A 64 -1.37 7.48 -15.86
C GLY A 64 -0.97 6.97 -17.23
N HIS A 65 -1.61 7.49 -18.29
CA HIS A 65 -1.27 7.17 -19.66
C HIS A 65 0.16 7.60 -20.03
N GLU A 66 0.53 8.82 -19.65
CA GLU A 66 1.87 9.37 -19.94
C GLU A 66 2.98 8.61 -19.21
N VAL A 67 2.75 8.32 -17.94
CA VAL A 67 3.78 7.75 -17.05
C VAL A 67 3.89 6.24 -17.16
N PHE A 68 2.76 5.56 -17.35
CA PHE A 68 2.66 4.09 -17.47
C PHE A 68 1.94 3.68 -18.76
N PRO A 69 2.52 3.95 -19.94
CA PRO A 69 1.88 3.62 -21.20
C PRO A 69 1.52 2.13 -21.27
N GLY A 70 0.31 1.81 -21.71
CA GLY A 70 -0.22 0.45 -21.77
C GLY A 70 -0.86 -0.06 -20.47
N ILE A 71 -0.33 0.27 -19.31
CA ILE A 71 -0.88 -0.11 -18.00
C ILE A 71 -1.84 0.97 -17.49
N GLY A 72 -1.41 2.22 -17.53
CA GLY A 72 -2.15 3.38 -17.04
C GLY A 72 -3.04 4.08 -18.07
N SER A 73 -3.24 3.49 -19.25
CA SER A 73 -3.88 4.19 -20.38
C SER A 73 -5.41 4.13 -20.39
N CYS A 74 -6.01 3.19 -19.69
CA CYS A 74 -7.47 3.02 -19.71
C CYS A 74 -7.93 2.26 -18.46
N TRP A 75 -8.25 2.99 -17.40
CA TRP A 75 -8.85 2.41 -16.21
C TRP A 75 -10.38 2.40 -16.35
N ASP A 76 -10.99 1.28 -16.05
CA ASP A 76 -12.43 1.06 -16.15
C ASP A 76 -13.07 0.69 -14.81
N SER A 77 -12.28 0.61 -13.76
CA SER A 77 -12.75 0.44 -12.38
C SER A 77 -11.72 0.94 -11.38
N HIS A 78 -12.21 1.26 -10.19
CA HIS A 78 -11.36 1.58 -9.05
C HIS A 78 -11.92 0.99 -7.76
N HIS A 79 -11.06 0.85 -6.76
CA HIS A 79 -11.41 0.64 -5.37
C HIS A 79 -10.74 1.75 -4.56
N SER A 80 -11.56 2.64 -4.01
CA SER A 80 -11.08 3.84 -3.31
C SER A 80 -11.47 3.80 -1.84
N PHE A 81 -10.49 3.98 -0.97
CA PHE A 81 -10.66 3.81 0.45
C PHE A 81 -9.69 4.68 1.25
N ILE A 82 -10.05 4.91 2.52
CA ILE A 82 -9.16 5.52 3.51
C ILE A 82 -8.47 4.41 4.29
N VAL A 83 -7.17 4.55 4.51
CA VAL A 83 -6.43 3.82 5.53
C VAL A 83 -6.09 4.77 6.68
N ARG A 84 -6.16 4.25 7.90
CA ARG A 84 -5.86 5.01 9.11
C ARG A 84 -4.85 4.25 9.96
N TYR A 85 -3.83 4.98 10.41
CA TYR A 85 -2.82 4.49 11.34
C TYR A 85 -2.82 5.39 12.56
N ARG A 86 -2.96 4.80 13.74
CA ARG A 86 -2.82 5.50 15.03
C ARG A 86 -2.59 4.50 16.17
N GLU A 87 -2.14 5.01 17.32
CA GLU A 87 -1.96 4.20 18.51
C GLU A 87 -3.26 3.46 18.93
N GLY A 88 -3.14 2.17 19.22
CA GLY A 88 -4.27 1.28 19.53
C GLY A 88 -5.03 0.73 18.32
N GLU A 89 -4.67 1.13 17.11
CA GLU A 89 -5.17 0.63 15.82
C GLU A 89 -4.02 0.07 14.97
N ASP A 90 -4.15 0.05 13.63
CA ASP A 90 -3.02 -0.26 12.76
C ASP A 90 -1.92 0.80 12.95
N LEU A 91 -0.67 0.38 13.10
CA LEU A 91 0.49 1.30 13.17
C LEU A 91 1.19 1.42 11.83
N GLY A 92 1.26 0.34 11.07
CA GLY A 92 1.93 0.26 9.78
C GLY A 92 1.36 -0.86 8.93
N LEU A 93 2.04 -1.21 7.86
CA LEU A 93 1.65 -2.28 6.96
C LEU A 93 2.87 -2.97 6.40
N ASP A 94 2.88 -4.30 6.50
CA ASP A 94 3.93 -5.15 5.99
C ASP A 94 4.15 -4.98 4.48
N MET A 95 5.32 -5.40 3.99
CA MET A 95 5.69 -5.34 2.58
C MET A 95 4.70 -6.14 1.73
N HIS A 96 4.11 -5.50 0.72
CA HIS A 96 3.05 -6.06 -0.11
C HIS A 96 3.05 -5.47 -1.52
N THR A 97 2.13 -5.94 -2.33
CA THR A 97 1.71 -5.34 -3.59
C THR A 97 0.22 -5.07 -3.56
N ASP A 98 -0.24 -4.08 -4.31
CA ASP A 98 -1.64 -3.72 -4.40
C ASP A 98 -2.38 -4.54 -5.46
N ASP A 99 -3.65 -4.86 -5.21
CA ASP A 99 -4.54 -5.37 -6.25
C ASP A 99 -5.03 -4.23 -7.16
N ALA A 100 -4.05 -3.55 -7.73
CA ALA A 100 -4.22 -2.44 -8.65
C ALA A 100 -3.28 -2.60 -9.85
N ASP A 101 -3.59 -1.94 -10.95
CA ASP A 101 -2.64 -1.76 -12.04
C ASP A 101 -1.80 -0.51 -11.80
N VAL A 102 -2.47 0.57 -11.34
CA VAL A 102 -1.83 1.79 -10.86
C VAL A 102 -2.51 2.23 -9.56
N THR A 103 -1.70 2.52 -8.56
CA THR A 103 -2.14 3.05 -7.26
C THR A 103 -1.85 4.53 -7.16
N PHE A 104 -2.81 5.28 -6.64
CA PHE A 104 -2.62 6.61 -6.08
C PHE A 104 -2.75 6.53 -4.56
N ASN A 105 -1.80 7.12 -3.86
CA ASN A 105 -1.75 7.18 -2.40
C ASN A 105 -1.57 8.63 -1.98
N ILE A 106 -2.63 9.25 -1.46
CA ILE A 106 -2.70 10.66 -1.14
C ILE A 106 -2.71 10.83 0.37
N CYS A 107 -1.74 11.57 0.90
CA CYS A 107 -1.70 11.90 2.32
C CYS A 107 -2.72 12.99 2.67
N LEU A 108 -3.68 12.67 3.52
CA LEU A 108 -4.67 13.64 4.02
C LEU A 108 -4.22 14.34 5.33
N GLY A 109 -3.16 13.84 5.95
CA GLY A 109 -2.70 14.28 7.26
C GLY A 109 -3.14 13.20 8.29
N ILE A 110 -3.30 13.45 9.50
CA ILE A 110 -3.48 14.64 10.34
C ILE A 110 -2.09 15.17 10.79
N ASN A 111 -1.72 15.01 12.05
CA ASN A 111 -0.36 15.26 12.54
C ASN A 111 0.24 13.93 12.99
N PHE A 112 1.36 13.55 12.44
CA PHE A 112 2.00 12.28 12.74
C PHE A 112 3.52 12.33 12.52
N THR A 113 4.22 11.38 13.12
CA THR A 113 5.64 11.11 12.86
C THR A 113 5.83 9.60 12.62
N GLY A 114 6.89 9.23 11.91
CA GLY A 114 7.08 7.86 11.45
C GLY A 114 6.19 7.53 10.25
N ALA A 115 5.83 6.28 10.11
CA ALA A 115 4.97 5.75 9.06
C ALA A 115 5.44 6.10 7.64
N GLU A 116 6.76 6.09 7.39
CA GLU A 116 7.34 6.26 6.07
C GLU A 116 6.95 5.09 5.17
N LEU A 117 6.84 5.33 3.87
CA LEU A 117 6.65 4.24 2.91
C LEU A 117 8.01 3.74 2.44
N GLN A 118 8.26 2.46 2.65
CA GLN A 118 9.41 1.76 2.09
C GLN A 118 9.05 1.20 0.72
N PHE A 119 9.85 1.53 -0.29
CA PHE A 119 9.69 1.02 -1.65
C PHE A 119 10.82 0.07 -2.00
N CYS A 120 10.44 -1.09 -2.55
CA CYS A 120 11.35 -2.09 -3.10
C CYS A 120 11.15 -2.24 -4.62
N GLY A 121 11.64 -3.27 -5.25
CA GLY A 121 11.47 -3.49 -6.68
C GLY A 121 10.03 -3.86 -7.09
N VAL A 122 9.78 -3.92 -8.38
CA VAL A 122 8.50 -4.35 -8.93
C VAL A 122 8.40 -5.88 -8.84
N SER A 123 7.29 -6.39 -8.32
CA SER A 123 7.04 -7.83 -8.23
C SER A 123 7.22 -8.51 -9.59
N GLY A 124 8.06 -9.54 -9.64
CA GLY A 124 8.43 -10.27 -10.84
C GLY A 124 9.68 -9.75 -11.56
N SER A 125 10.29 -8.65 -11.12
CA SER A 125 11.61 -8.22 -11.58
C SER A 125 12.73 -8.91 -10.79
N PRO A 126 13.97 -9.00 -11.33
CA PRO A 126 15.09 -9.62 -10.64
C PRO A 126 15.43 -8.96 -9.30
N ASP A 127 15.10 -7.69 -9.15
CA ASP A 127 15.37 -6.83 -7.99
C ASP A 127 14.13 -6.56 -7.13
N HIS A 128 13.08 -7.37 -7.25
CA HIS A 128 11.80 -7.10 -6.58
C HIS A 128 11.90 -7.05 -5.05
N ARG A 129 12.91 -7.70 -4.46
CA ARG A 129 13.19 -7.67 -3.01
C ARG A 129 14.45 -6.86 -2.68
N LYS A 130 14.80 -5.86 -3.51
CA LYS A 130 15.85 -4.89 -3.25
C LYS A 130 15.25 -3.55 -2.86
N HIS A 131 15.76 -2.97 -1.78
CA HIS A 131 15.32 -1.66 -1.31
C HIS A 131 15.69 -0.56 -2.30
N ASN A 132 14.73 0.29 -2.59
CA ASN A 132 14.92 1.43 -3.48
C ASN A 132 15.06 2.73 -2.71
N PHE A 133 14.06 3.10 -1.91
CA PHE A 133 14.04 4.32 -1.11
C PHE A 133 12.90 4.31 -0.10
N ALA A 134 13.01 5.18 0.90
CA ALA A 134 11.93 5.56 1.80
C ALA A 134 11.29 6.88 1.38
N TYR A 135 9.99 7.02 1.54
CA TYR A 135 9.24 8.23 1.24
C TYR A 135 8.53 8.76 2.48
N THR A 136 8.81 10.02 2.82
CA THR A 136 8.12 10.74 3.89
C THR A 136 6.90 11.47 3.33
N HIS A 137 5.74 11.21 3.90
CA HIS A 137 4.48 11.80 3.46
C HIS A 137 4.41 13.31 3.66
N ARG A 138 3.73 13.97 2.72
CA ARG A 138 3.34 15.38 2.81
C ARG A 138 1.84 15.49 2.58
N LYS A 139 1.16 16.25 3.45
CA LYS A 139 -0.29 16.50 3.31
C LYS A 139 -0.61 17.11 1.95
N GLY A 140 -1.65 16.59 1.30
CA GLY A 140 -2.08 17.00 -0.03
C GLY A 140 -1.25 16.44 -1.18
N TRP A 141 -0.14 15.75 -0.89
CA TRP A 141 0.70 15.12 -1.92
C TRP A 141 0.23 13.71 -2.22
N CYS A 142 0.28 13.40 -3.51
CA CYS A 142 -0.02 12.09 -4.07
C CYS A 142 1.26 11.38 -4.45
N LEU A 143 1.32 10.09 -4.13
CA LEU A 143 2.23 9.13 -4.76
C LEU A 143 1.47 8.35 -5.81
N MET A 144 2.08 8.16 -6.98
CA MET A 144 1.58 7.30 -8.04
C MET A 144 2.62 6.22 -8.35
N HIS A 145 2.20 4.97 -8.32
CA HIS A 145 3.08 3.83 -8.61
C HIS A 145 2.29 2.67 -9.23
N LEU A 146 3.00 1.71 -9.81
CA LEU A 146 2.38 0.46 -10.24
C LEU A 146 1.87 -0.33 -9.04
N GLY A 147 0.71 -0.97 -9.15
CA GLY A 147 0.21 -1.86 -8.09
C GLY A 147 1.19 -2.99 -7.75
N ARG A 148 1.97 -3.45 -8.73
CA ARG A 148 3.01 -4.47 -8.56
C ARG A 148 4.31 -3.95 -7.93
N GLN A 149 4.44 -2.65 -7.67
CA GLN A 149 5.57 -2.08 -6.91
C GLN A 149 5.48 -2.56 -5.47
N ARG A 150 6.47 -3.30 -4.99
CA ARG A 150 6.50 -3.74 -3.60
C ARG A 150 6.75 -2.55 -2.69
N HIS A 151 5.91 -2.42 -1.68
CA HIS A 151 6.01 -1.34 -0.71
C HIS A 151 5.37 -1.75 0.62
N GLY A 152 5.75 -1.05 1.69
CA GLY A 152 5.21 -1.22 3.03
C GLY A 152 5.20 0.11 3.76
N ALA A 153 4.47 0.21 4.85
CA ALA A 153 4.45 1.38 5.72
C ALA A 153 5.12 1.02 7.04
N ASP A 154 6.16 1.76 7.40
CA ASP A 154 6.77 1.68 8.72
C ASP A 154 5.75 2.04 9.81
N ASP A 155 6.06 1.66 11.04
CA ASP A 155 5.19 1.96 12.16
C ASP A 155 5.09 3.47 12.41
N LEU A 156 3.86 3.89 12.70
CA LEU A 156 3.58 5.21 13.21
C LEU A 156 4.24 5.37 14.58
N LEU A 157 4.98 6.44 14.76
CA LEU A 157 5.61 6.75 16.05
C LEU A 157 4.69 7.58 16.94
N THR A 158 4.05 8.59 16.37
CA THR A 158 3.11 9.45 17.09
C THR A 158 2.00 9.95 16.16
N GLY A 159 0.83 10.27 16.74
CA GLY A 159 -0.23 10.97 16.06
C GLY A 159 -1.25 10.08 15.37
N ASP A 160 -1.83 10.60 14.30
CA ASP A 160 -2.89 9.97 13.53
C ASP A 160 -2.66 10.28 12.04
N ARG A 161 -2.47 9.24 11.24
CA ARG A 161 -2.23 9.35 9.81
C ARG A 161 -3.42 8.81 9.04
N MET A 162 -3.93 9.61 8.12
CA MET A 162 -4.93 9.17 7.13
C MET A 162 -4.41 9.35 5.72
N ASN A 163 -4.57 8.32 4.90
CA ASN A 163 -4.31 8.37 3.47
C ASN A 163 -5.53 7.91 2.69
N LEU A 164 -5.81 8.60 1.60
CA LEU A 164 -6.72 8.13 0.56
C LEU A 164 -5.92 7.27 -0.41
N ILE A 165 -6.38 6.04 -0.58
CA ILE A 165 -5.81 5.10 -1.54
C ILE A 165 -6.81 4.88 -2.67
N MET A 166 -6.32 4.89 -3.90
CA MET A 166 -7.14 4.63 -5.08
C MET A 166 -6.46 3.55 -5.93
N TRP A 167 -7.02 2.36 -5.93
CA TRP A 167 -6.57 1.22 -6.72
C TRP A 167 -7.29 1.22 -8.07
N ASN A 168 -6.59 1.63 -9.12
CA ASN A 168 -7.15 1.67 -10.46
C ASN A 168 -6.84 0.40 -11.23
N ARG A 169 -7.83 -0.09 -11.97
CA ARG A 169 -7.73 -1.32 -12.73
C ARG A 169 -8.16 -1.10 -14.17
N SER A 170 -7.47 -1.78 -15.09
CA SER A 170 -7.79 -1.84 -16.51
C SER A 170 -8.15 -3.26 -16.92
N SER A 171 -9.39 -3.52 -17.22
CA SER A 171 -9.83 -4.84 -17.68
C SER A 171 -9.13 -5.26 -18.97
N THR A 172 -8.78 -4.31 -19.82
CA THR A 172 -8.04 -4.55 -21.06
C THR A 172 -6.60 -4.99 -20.77
N TYR A 173 -5.90 -4.26 -19.89
CA TYR A 173 -4.54 -4.64 -19.48
C TYR A 173 -4.53 -6.00 -18.78
N ARG A 174 -5.46 -6.26 -17.85
CA ARG A 174 -5.54 -7.52 -17.09
C ARG A 174 -5.85 -8.73 -17.96
N ARG A 175 -6.46 -8.56 -19.12
CA ARG A 175 -6.66 -9.62 -20.14
C ARG A 175 -5.44 -9.83 -21.02
N SER A 176 -4.49 -8.93 -21.06
CA SER A 176 -3.32 -8.97 -21.94
C SER A 176 -2.35 -10.09 -21.56
N ARG A 177 -1.48 -10.48 -22.51
CA ARG A 177 -0.38 -11.40 -22.26
C ARG A 177 0.67 -10.81 -21.29
N GLU A 178 0.81 -9.49 -21.30
CA GLU A 178 1.72 -8.72 -20.45
C GLU A 178 1.40 -8.94 -18.97
N TYR A 179 0.13 -8.80 -18.60
CA TYR A 179 -0.35 -9.02 -17.25
C TYR A 179 -0.13 -10.47 -16.77
N ARG A 180 -0.25 -11.44 -17.68
CA ARG A 180 -0.17 -12.88 -17.38
C ARG A 180 1.26 -13.43 -17.34
N LYS A 181 2.28 -12.60 -17.58
CA LYS A 181 3.66 -13.05 -17.49
C LYS A 181 3.95 -13.65 -16.11
N PRO A 182 4.81 -14.70 -16.04
CA PRO A 182 5.22 -15.27 -14.76
C PRO A 182 5.71 -14.16 -13.82
N ALA A 183 5.23 -14.21 -12.58
CA ALA A 183 5.49 -13.14 -11.62
C ALA A 183 6.94 -13.11 -11.13
N TYR A 184 7.75 -14.16 -11.42
CA TYR A 184 9.06 -14.27 -10.82
C TYR A 184 10.12 -14.74 -11.82
N VAL A 185 11.20 -13.97 -11.86
CA VAL A 185 12.46 -14.34 -12.51
C VAL A 185 13.51 -14.59 -11.43
N GLN A 186 14.67 -15.10 -11.83
CA GLN A 186 15.78 -15.30 -10.89
C GLN A 186 16.18 -13.97 -10.24
N GLU A 187 16.28 -13.97 -8.92
CA GLU A 187 16.64 -12.79 -8.14
C GLU A 187 18.13 -12.45 -8.23
N VAL A 188 18.43 -11.18 -8.13
CA VAL A 188 19.81 -10.67 -8.07
C VAL A 188 20.27 -10.64 -6.61
N GLY A 189 20.89 -11.75 -6.18
CA GLY A 189 21.42 -11.88 -4.82
C GLY A 189 20.33 -12.01 -3.73
N PRO A 190 20.73 -12.06 -2.46
CA PRO A 190 19.80 -12.22 -1.34
C PRO A 190 18.90 -10.99 -1.20
N PRO A 191 17.66 -11.15 -0.72
CA PRO A 191 16.75 -10.04 -0.49
C PRO A 191 17.25 -9.11 0.62
N ASP A 192 16.88 -7.82 0.51
CA ASP A 192 17.11 -6.87 1.59
C ASP A 192 16.06 -7.09 2.69
N PRO A 193 16.43 -7.11 3.99
CA PRO A 193 15.49 -7.44 5.07
C PRO A 193 14.23 -6.58 5.09
N VAL A 194 14.35 -5.28 4.78
CA VAL A 194 13.20 -4.36 4.72
C VAL A 194 12.21 -4.71 3.59
N CYS A 195 12.65 -5.46 2.58
CA CYS A 195 11.83 -5.84 1.43
C CYS A 195 11.14 -7.20 1.60
N LEU A 196 11.28 -7.84 2.73
CA LEU A 196 10.63 -9.12 3.01
C LEU A 196 9.25 -8.91 3.58
N SER A 197 8.33 -9.79 3.19
CA SER A 197 6.99 -9.86 3.74
C SER A 197 6.82 -11.11 4.58
N TYR A 198 6.17 -10.98 5.71
CA TYR A 198 5.91 -12.11 6.60
C TYR A 198 4.57 -12.76 6.35
N THR A 199 3.67 -12.13 5.59
CA THR A 199 2.28 -12.59 5.45
C THR A 199 1.70 -12.58 4.05
N HIS A 200 2.09 -11.61 3.21
CA HIS A 200 1.23 -11.28 2.05
C HIS A 200 1.74 -11.81 0.72
N ASP A 201 2.87 -12.50 0.72
CA ASP A 201 3.38 -13.13 -0.48
C ASP A 201 4.22 -14.38 -0.17
N ARG A 202 4.92 -14.88 -1.18
CA ARG A 202 5.73 -16.08 -1.04
C ARG A 202 6.92 -15.94 -0.09
N ASP A 203 7.29 -14.74 0.35
CA ASP A 203 8.37 -14.56 1.31
C ASP A 203 8.05 -15.30 2.61
N PHE A 204 6.78 -15.28 3.03
CA PHE A 204 6.33 -16.06 4.18
C PHE A 204 6.56 -17.56 4.00
N GLY A 205 6.43 -18.09 2.78
CA GLY A 205 6.70 -19.51 2.49
C GLY A 205 8.19 -19.87 2.53
N VAL A 206 9.07 -18.89 2.27
CA VAL A 206 10.52 -19.05 2.25
C VAL A 206 11.14 -18.70 3.60
N PHE A 207 10.69 -17.60 4.21
CA PHE A 207 11.23 -17.07 5.45
C PHE A 207 10.16 -17.17 6.54
N LYS A 208 10.20 -18.24 7.34
CA LYS A 208 9.22 -18.48 8.41
C LYS A 208 9.59 -17.84 9.74
N THR A 209 10.69 -17.12 9.77
CA THR A 209 11.24 -16.53 10.99
C THR A 209 11.50 -15.04 10.80
N TYR A 210 11.44 -14.28 11.90
CA TYR A 210 11.78 -12.85 11.91
C TYR A 210 13.30 -12.64 11.91
N PRO A 211 13.77 -11.47 11.41
CA PRO A 211 15.13 -11.04 11.70
C PRO A 211 15.36 -10.96 13.20
N GLU A 212 16.53 -11.41 13.66
CA GLU A 212 16.92 -11.25 15.03
C GLU A 212 16.89 -9.76 15.41
N GLY A 213 16.19 -9.42 16.50
CA GLY A 213 16.01 -8.04 16.95
C GLY A 213 14.94 -7.23 16.20
N ALA A 214 14.33 -7.75 15.16
CA ALA A 214 13.09 -7.19 14.62
C ALA A 214 11.98 -7.52 15.62
N GLY A 215 11.61 -6.56 16.41
CA GLY A 215 10.56 -6.68 17.42
C GLY A 215 9.23 -7.09 16.81
N HIS A 216 8.28 -7.37 17.65
CA HIS A 216 6.92 -7.64 17.22
C HIS A 216 6.33 -6.42 16.52
N PHE A 217 5.70 -6.63 15.38
CA PHE A 217 4.91 -5.60 14.73
C PHE A 217 3.58 -5.46 15.47
N TYR A 218 3.51 -4.51 16.38
CA TYR A 218 2.29 -4.22 17.13
C TYR A 218 1.40 -3.25 16.34
N GLY A 219 0.11 -3.55 16.29
CA GLY A 219 -0.90 -2.67 15.70
C GLY A 219 -0.96 -2.65 14.18
N GLN A 220 -0.20 -3.45 13.50
CA GLN A 220 -0.23 -3.55 12.05
C GLN A 220 -1.44 -4.33 11.54
N GLY A 221 -1.80 -4.14 10.28
CA GLY A 221 -2.76 -4.97 9.59
C GLY A 221 -2.36 -6.44 9.50
N TRP A 222 -1.08 -6.71 9.68
CA TRP A 222 -0.52 -8.04 9.78
C TRP A 222 -0.40 -8.49 11.25
N CYS A 223 -0.80 -9.72 11.50
CA CYS A 223 -0.62 -10.37 12.79
C CYS A 223 0.32 -11.55 12.59
N PRO A 224 1.51 -11.54 13.23
CA PRO A 224 2.40 -12.69 13.14
C PRO A 224 1.71 -13.94 13.67
N PRO A 225 2.06 -15.13 13.16
CA PRO A 225 1.71 -16.38 13.79
C PRO A 225 2.20 -16.43 15.24
N VAL A 226 1.69 -17.40 15.98
CA VAL A 226 2.10 -17.60 17.39
C VAL A 226 3.60 -17.84 17.50
N ASP A 227 4.19 -17.41 18.60
CA ASP A 227 5.64 -17.39 18.85
C ASP A 227 6.37 -18.71 18.51
N ALA A 228 5.70 -19.85 18.62
CA ALA A 228 6.26 -21.15 18.28
C ALA A 228 6.67 -21.30 16.79
N GLU A 229 6.13 -20.45 15.92
CA GLU A 229 6.38 -20.49 14.47
C GLU A 229 7.42 -19.45 14.02
N TYR A 230 7.84 -18.54 14.93
CA TYR A 230 8.76 -17.45 14.62
C TYR A 230 9.80 -17.29 15.71
N SER A 231 11.01 -17.72 15.43
CA SER A 231 12.14 -17.60 16.37
C SER A 231 13.21 -16.60 15.92
N GLY A 232 13.06 -15.98 14.80
CA GLY A 232 14.01 -15.07 14.16
C GLY A 232 13.79 -15.10 12.67
N PHE A 233 14.50 -14.31 11.91
CA PHE A 233 14.39 -14.24 10.47
C PHE A 233 15.58 -14.95 9.81
N HIS A 234 15.38 -16.17 9.34
CA HIS A 234 16.39 -16.94 8.66
C HIS A 234 15.86 -17.50 7.34
N ALA A 235 16.67 -17.44 6.29
CA ALA A 235 16.41 -18.27 5.13
C ALA A 235 16.51 -19.75 5.55
N GLU A 236 15.57 -20.56 5.12
CA GLU A 236 15.74 -22.01 5.27
C GLU A 236 17.06 -22.37 4.58
N THR A 237 18.06 -22.80 5.35
CA THR A 237 19.24 -23.45 4.76
C THR A 237 18.73 -24.74 4.16
N GLU A 238 18.83 -24.88 2.84
CA GLU A 238 18.64 -26.16 2.19
C GLU A 238 19.57 -27.16 2.91
N THR A 239 18.99 -28.01 3.70
CA THR A 239 19.71 -29.19 4.20
C THR A 239 19.86 -30.11 3.00
N GLU A 240 21.11 -30.25 2.53
CA GLU A 240 21.54 -31.25 1.57
C GLU A 240 21.12 -32.66 1.99
#